data_01bb87871b286bf4ad9bb97254344307
#
_entry.id   01bb87871b286bf4ad9bb97254344307
#
_cell.length_a   1.000
_cell.length_b   1.000
_cell.length_c   1.000
_cell.angle_alpha   90.00
_cell.angle_beta   90.00
_cell.angle_gamma   90.00
#
_symmetry.space_group_name_H-M   'P 1'
#
loop_
_entity.id
_entity.type
_entity.pdbx_description
1 polymer ?
#
loop_
_entity_poly.entity_id
_entity_poly.type
_entity_poly.pdbx_seq_one_letter_code
_entity_poly.pdbx_strand_id
1 'polypeptide(L)'
;TDDKYETHKRYIDIQVVLEGKELVYLGNPEQMAVNIPFDVEKDIDFRTGFGEATTLSAGEFMVIYPHEAHEPGVSPASGDNPIHKIIFKVAVSRLK
;
A
#
# COMPACT_ATOMS: atom_id res chain seq x y z
N THR A 1 -2.42 -3.19 12.52
CA THR A 1 -2.41 -2.46 13.75
C THR A 1 -3.40 -1.32 13.82
N ASP A 2 -3.94 -0.92 12.71
CA ASP A 2 -4.81 0.23 12.71
C ASP A 2 -5.82 0.15 11.59
N ASP A 3 -6.46 1.25 11.29
CA ASP A 3 -7.58 1.34 10.38
C ASP A 3 -7.21 2.01 9.06
N LYS A 4 -5.96 1.89 8.66
CA LYS A 4 -5.46 2.60 7.50
C LYS A 4 -5.00 1.69 6.36
N TYR A 5 -5.41 0.42 6.40
CA TYR A 5 -5.13 -0.47 5.29
C TYR A 5 -6.06 -0.14 4.13
N GLU A 6 -5.48 0.02 2.96
CA GLU A 6 -6.20 0.36 1.73
C GLU A 6 -6.32 -0.86 0.84
N THR A 7 -7.45 -0.98 0.14
CA THR A 7 -7.58 -1.93 -0.95
C THR A 7 -8.03 -1.20 -2.20
N HIS A 8 -7.67 -1.75 -3.35
CA HIS A 8 -8.05 -1.23 -4.66
C HIS A 8 -8.55 -2.37 -5.52
N LYS A 9 -9.33 -2.09 -6.55
CA LYS A 9 -9.85 -3.13 -7.45
C LYS A 9 -9.42 -2.97 -8.88
N ARG A 10 -9.21 -1.74 -9.34
CA ARG A 10 -8.96 -1.45 -10.74
C ARG A 10 -7.48 -1.31 -11.09
N TYR A 11 -6.63 -1.10 -10.10
CA TYR A 11 -5.24 -0.77 -10.35
C TYR A 11 -4.31 -1.62 -9.51
N ILE A 12 -3.15 -1.88 -10.10
CA ILE A 12 -2.00 -2.40 -9.39
C ILE A 12 -1.14 -1.19 -9.05
N ASP A 13 -0.69 -1.12 -7.80
CA ASP A 13 0.24 -0.06 -7.38
C ASP A 13 1.67 -0.58 -7.50
N ILE A 14 2.52 0.20 -8.15
CA ILE A 14 3.95 -0.05 -8.13
C ILE A 14 4.58 1.12 -7.40
N GLN A 15 5.15 0.85 -6.23
CA GLN A 15 5.77 1.87 -5.40
C GLN A 15 7.28 1.77 -5.48
N VAL A 16 7.92 2.85 -5.89
CA VAL A 16 9.36 2.90 -6.08
C VAL A 16 9.93 3.94 -5.12
N VAL A 17 10.84 3.53 -4.25
CA VAL A 17 11.51 4.45 -3.34
C VAL A 17 12.78 4.97 -4.02
N LEU A 18 12.88 6.28 -4.14
CA LEU A 18 14.04 6.93 -4.73
C LEU A 18 15.02 7.39 -3.67
N GLU A 19 14.53 7.73 -2.50
CA GLU A 19 15.35 8.21 -1.40
C GLU A 19 14.70 7.83 -0.08
N GLY A 20 15.50 7.43 0.89
CA GLY A 20 15.03 7.07 2.22
C GLY A 20 14.56 5.64 2.32
N LYS A 21 13.79 5.38 3.36
CA LYS A 21 13.22 4.06 3.64
C LYS A 21 11.79 4.23 4.10
N GLU A 22 10.94 3.29 3.72
CA GLU A 22 9.55 3.31 4.11
C GLU A 22 9.14 1.91 4.56
N LEU A 23 8.34 1.84 5.62
CA LEU A 23 7.69 0.59 6.00
C LEU A 23 6.37 0.52 5.27
N VAL A 24 6.15 -0.60 4.59
CA VAL A 24 4.86 -0.88 3.95
C VAL A 24 4.32 -2.15 4.57
N TYR A 25 3.10 -2.07 5.10
CA TYR A 25 2.45 -3.22 5.69
C TYR A 25 1.51 -3.84 4.66
N LEU A 26 1.63 -5.15 4.47
CA LEU A 26 0.78 -5.92 3.56
C LEU A 26 0.00 -6.95 4.35
N GLY A 27 -1.24 -7.15 3.98
CA GLY A 27 -2.08 -8.15 4.63
C GLY A 27 -3.20 -8.65 3.74
N ASN A 28 -3.90 -9.66 4.23
CA ASN A 28 -5.04 -10.25 3.53
C ASN A 28 -6.31 -9.47 3.89
N PRO A 29 -6.94 -8.79 2.94
CA PRO A 29 -8.11 -7.98 3.24
C PRO A 29 -9.30 -8.79 3.75
N GLU A 30 -9.37 -10.08 3.41
CA GLU A 30 -10.46 -10.93 3.89
C GLU A 30 -10.39 -11.19 5.40
N GLN A 31 -9.24 -10.95 6.00
CA GLN A 31 -9.04 -11.10 7.43
C GLN A 31 -9.17 -9.77 8.17
N MET A 32 -9.58 -8.74 7.47
CA MET A 32 -9.67 -7.39 8.02
C MET A 32 -11.11 -6.90 8.01
N ALA A 33 -11.44 -6.04 8.96
CA ALA A 33 -12.76 -5.42 9.03
C ALA A 33 -12.78 -4.16 8.16
N VAL A 34 -13.87 -3.98 7.41
CA VAL A 34 -14.04 -2.77 6.61
C VAL A 34 -14.38 -1.61 7.54
N ASN A 35 -13.57 -0.59 7.52
CA ASN A 35 -13.78 0.62 8.30
C ASN A 35 -14.51 1.69 7.49
N ILE A 36 -14.07 1.92 6.27
CA ILE A 36 -14.73 2.83 5.34
C ILE A 36 -15.09 2.03 4.10
N PRO A 37 -16.38 1.96 3.73
CA PRO A 37 -16.81 1.14 2.60
C PRO A 37 -16.16 1.56 1.28
N PHE A 38 -16.12 0.61 0.34
CA PHE A 38 -15.47 0.82 -0.94
C PHE A 38 -16.12 1.95 -1.72
N ASP A 39 -15.30 2.91 -2.13
CA ASP A 39 -15.70 4.02 -2.97
C ASP A 39 -15.31 3.70 -4.41
N VAL A 40 -16.31 3.47 -5.25
CA VAL A 40 -16.09 3.05 -6.64
C VAL A 40 -15.36 4.11 -7.44
N GLU A 41 -15.66 5.37 -7.20
CA GLU A 41 -15.03 6.45 -7.95
C GLU A 41 -13.55 6.59 -7.61
N LYS A 42 -13.22 6.48 -6.33
CA LYS A 42 -11.84 6.62 -5.86
C LYS A 42 -11.07 5.30 -5.91
N ASP A 43 -11.77 4.19 -6.15
CA ASP A 43 -11.18 2.86 -6.17
C ASP A 43 -10.43 2.52 -4.89
N ILE A 44 -11.09 2.72 -3.74
CA ILE A 44 -10.45 2.50 -2.47
C ILE A 44 -11.47 2.17 -1.39
N ASP A 45 -11.10 1.27 -0.48
CA ASP A 45 -11.72 1.19 0.82
C ASP A 45 -10.63 1.19 1.89
N PHE A 46 -11.04 1.36 3.14
CA PHE A 46 -10.12 1.33 4.27
C PHE A 46 -10.54 0.23 5.22
N ARG A 47 -9.56 -0.51 5.70
CA ARG A 47 -9.79 -1.65 6.58
C ARG A 47 -8.92 -1.58 7.81
N THR A 48 -9.41 -2.22 8.87
CA THR A 48 -8.70 -2.36 10.14
C THR A 48 -8.17 -3.78 10.25
N GLY A 49 -6.90 -3.92 10.55
CA GLY A 49 -6.32 -5.25 10.70
C GLY A 49 -4.84 -5.22 10.96
N PHE A 50 -4.23 -6.36 10.74
CA PHE A 50 -2.80 -6.54 10.95
C PHE A 50 -2.18 -7.09 9.68
N GLY A 51 -1.01 -6.57 9.33
CA GLY A 51 -0.24 -7.05 8.21
C GLY A 51 1.22 -7.22 8.60
N GLU A 52 2.00 -7.67 7.64
CA GLU A 52 3.43 -7.83 7.82
C GLU A 52 4.16 -6.63 7.24
N ALA A 53 5.15 -6.16 7.99
CA ALA A 53 5.95 -5.02 7.57
C ALA A 53 7.04 -5.45 6.61
N THR A 54 7.21 -4.68 5.53
CA THR A 54 8.34 -4.81 4.62
C THR A 54 9.01 -3.46 4.53
N THR A 55 10.33 -3.43 4.70
CA THR A 55 11.08 -2.21 4.52
C THR A 55 11.42 -2.05 3.05
N LEU A 56 11.03 -0.91 2.49
CA LEU A 56 11.33 -0.58 1.11
C LEU A 56 12.38 0.53 1.13
N SER A 57 13.55 0.23 0.60
CA SER A 57 14.70 1.14 0.62
C SER A 57 14.93 1.76 -0.75
N ALA A 58 15.74 2.81 -0.77
CA ALA A 58 16.07 3.50 -2.02
C ALA A 58 16.58 2.53 -3.07
N GLY A 59 16.05 2.63 -4.28
CA GLY A 59 16.40 1.75 -5.39
C GLY A 59 15.54 0.50 -5.48
N GLU A 60 14.64 0.30 -4.52
CA GLU A 60 13.75 -0.86 -4.50
C GLU A 60 12.34 -0.47 -4.94
N PHE A 61 11.60 -1.44 -5.38
CA PHE A 61 10.18 -1.23 -5.69
C PHE A 61 9.35 -2.38 -5.16
N MET A 62 8.05 -2.12 -5.03
CA MET A 62 7.08 -3.09 -4.56
C MET A 62 5.86 -3.06 -5.47
N VAL A 63 5.36 -4.24 -5.84
CA VAL A 63 4.14 -4.36 -6.63
C VAL A 63 3.03 -4.82 -5.69
N ILE A 64 1.96 -4.04 -5.61
CA ILE A 64 0.83 -4.34 -4.73
C ILE A 64 -0.39 -4.61 -5.61
N TYR A 65 -0.91 -5.83 -5.51
CA TYR A 65 -2.03 -6.29 -6.31
C TYR A 65 -3.37 -5.97 -5.65
N PRO A 66 -4.48 -5.96 -6.44
CA PRO A 66 -5.80 -5.65 -5.86
C PRO A 66 -6.24 -6.58 -4.73
N HIS A 67 -5.74 -7.84 -4.71
CA HIS A 67 -6.12 -8.77 -3.65
C HIS A 67 -5.34 -8.55 -2.36
N GLU A 68 -4.51 -7.53 -2.30
CA GLU A 68 -3.70 -7.23 -1.12
C GLU A 68 -4.16 -5.94 -0.48
N ALA A 69 -4.25 -5.94 0.86
CA ALA A 69 -4.43 -4.71 1.61
C ALA A 69 -3.06 -4.18 2.02
N HIS A 70 -2.90 -2.87 1.96
CA HIS A 70 -1.61 -2.28 2.29
C HIS A 70 -1.77 -0.98 3.06
N GLU A 71 -0.80 -0.70 3.91
CA GLU A 71 -0.66 0.58 4.59
C GLU A 71 0.69 1.16 4.21
N PRO A 72 0.71 2.17 3.34
CA PRO A 72 1.96 2.81 2.93
C PRO A 72 2.29 4.00 3.82
N GLY A 73 3.48 4.55 3.63
CA GLY A 73 3.83 5.82 4.23
C GLY A 73 4.22 5.77 5.68
N VAL A 74 4.52 4.57 6.20
CA VAL A 74 4.93 4.43 7.59
C VAL A 74 6.44 4.66 7.68
N SER A 75 6.83 5.62 8.52
CA SER A 75 8.26 5.88 8.72
C SER A 75 8.87 4.84 9.64
N PRO A 76 10.10 4.40 9.35
CA PRO A 76 10.83 3.57 10.29
C PRO A 76 11.03 4.32 11.62
N ALA A 77 11.13 3.57 12.71
CA ALA A 77 11.17 4.15 14.05
C ALA A 77 12.30 5.15 14.28
N SER A 78 13.39 5.05 13.51
CA SER A 78 14.52 5.95 13.65
C SER A 78 14.40 7.20 12.79
N GLY A 79 13.28 7.41 12.10
CA GLY A 79 13.31 8.15 10.89
C GLY A 79 12.79 9.56 10.90
N ASP A 80 13.72 10.49 10.83
CA ASP A 80 13.44 11.83 10.32
C ASP A 80 13.92 11.96 8.88
N ASN A 81 14.26 10.86 8.23
CA ASN A 81 14.81 10.89 6.89
C ASN A 81 13.70 11.20 5.89
N PRO A 82 13.93 12.12 4.96
CA PRO A 82 12.95 12.36 3.90
C PRO A 82 12.79 11.11 3.04
N ILE A 83 11.55 10.90 2.62
CA ILE A 83 11.23 9.80 1.71
C ILE A 83 10.75 10.40 0.41
N HIS A 84 11.43 10.04 -0.67
CA HIS A 84 10.97 10.38 -2.01
C HIS A 84 10.59 9.12 -2.72
N LYS A 85 9.36 9.05 -3.21
CA LYS A 85 8.90 7.87 -3.92
C LYS A 85 8.00 8.25 -5.09
N ILE A 86 7.87 7.32 -6.02
CA ILE A 86 6.97 7.42 -7.16
C ILE A 86 5.99 6.26 -7.06
N ILE A 87 4.72 6.53 -7.26
CA ILE A 87 3.69 5.51 -7.32
C ILE A 87 3.15 5.48 -8.74
N PHE A 88 3.25 4.31 -9.38
CA PHE A 88 2.64 4.06 -10.67
C PHE A 88 1.36 3.27 -10.45
N LYS A 89 0.30 3.70 -11.12
CA LYS A 89 -0.97 2.99 -11.11
C LYS A 89 -1.17 2.34 -12.46
N VAL A 90 -1.23 1.01 -12.47
CA VAL A 90 -1.39 0.24 -13.72
C VAL A 90 -2.78 -0.38 -13.70
N ALA A 91 -3.59 -0.04 -14.68
CA ALA A 91 -4.94 -0.57 -14.76
C ALA A 91 -4.91 -2.07 -15.04
N VAL A 92 -5.64 -2.83 -14.24
CA VAL A 92 -5.67 -4.30 -14.37
C VAL A 92 -6.13 -4.72 -15.75
N SER A 93 -7.05 -3.99 -16.34
CA SER A 93 -7.57 -4.31 -17.68
C SER A 93 -6.51 -4.23 -18.78
N ARG A 94 -5.38 -3.59 -18.51
CA ARG A 94 -4.29 -3.47 -19.50
C ARG A 94 -3.32 -4.63 -19.49
N LEU A 95 -3.49 -5.57 -18.57
CA LEU A 95 -2.56 -6.68 -18.38
C LEU A 95 -2.98 -7.95 -19.13
N LYS A 96 -4.00 -7.87 -19.93
CA LYS A 96 -4.50 -9.03 -20.68
C LYS A 96 -3.80 -9.17 -22.02
#